data_7b2d3a5a282783c8ce25032b987c2ec4
#
_entry.id   7b2d3a5a282783c8ce25032b987c2ec4
#
_cell.length_a   1.000
_cell.length_b   1.000
_cell.length_c   1.000
_cell.angle_alpha   90.00
_cell.angle_beta   90.00
_cell.angle_gamma   90.00
#
_symmetry.space_group_name_H-M   'P 1'
#
loop_
_entity.id
_entity.type
_entity.pdbx_description
1 polymer ?
#
loop_
_entity_poly.entity_id
_entity_poly.type
_entity_poly.pdbx_seq_one_letter_code
_entity_poly.pdbx_strand_id
1 'polypeptide(L)'
;MSLPNPLIILGGVGSPYTRKMLSYLRFKQIPHKMIWGDPAVYLDKHGIEKPKPGLLPTFVLPDDDGNLKAVTDSTPLIRRIDTEVSNRSSIPSDPALAFINYLLEDFADEWGTKYMFHYRWHDQRDANNAGTILPLQTLGMLPDEMLNNVKEMISKRQIDRLWVVGSNNDTAPIIDASLKRLLNILEKHLASSSYLISKRPASCDFALYGQLSQLVNFDPTPREICHQVSLRTVAWVGLIEDQSGVEVREDQWGTVESLPTTVKDLLTEIGKGYVLSLIHI
;
A
#
# COMPACT_ATOMS: atom_id res chain seq x y z
N MET A 1 -11.00 13.32 19.70
CA MET A 1 -11.91 12.18 20.02
C MET A 1 -11.09 10.91 20.06
N SER A 2 -11.45 9.96 20.93
CA SER A 2 -10.74 8.66 20.93
C SER A 2 -11.22 7.79 19.76
N LEU A 3 -10.30 7.06 19.15
CA LEU A 3 -10.64 6.06 18.12
C LEU A 3 -11.66 5.02 18.65
N PRO A 4 -12.58 4.54 17.80
CA PRO A 4 -13.48 3.44 18.17
C PRO A 4 -12.68 2.18 18.56
N ASN A 5 -13.21 1.40 19.51
CA ASN A 5 -12.60 0.14 19.92
C ASN A 5 -13.65 -0.99 19.88
N PRO A 6 -13.57 -1.93 18.92
CA PRO A 6 -12.59 -1.99 17.82
C PRO A 6 -12.88 -0.98 16.70
N LEU A 7 -11.82 -0.57 16.01
CA LEU A 7 -11.89 0.23 14.78
C LEU A 7 -12.44 -0.63 13.62
N ILE A 8 -13.42 -0.14 12.90
CA ILE A 8 -14.02 -0.85 11.76
C ILE A 8 -13.32 -0.44 10.46
N ILE A 9 -12.87 -1.43 9.70
CA ILE A 9 -12.18 -1.26 8.41
C ILE A 9 -12.89 -2.09 7.36
N LEU A 10 -13.21 -1.48 6.24
CA LEU A 10 -13.82 -2.13 5.09
C LEU A 10 -12.82 -2.13 3.94
N GLY A 11 -12.51 -3.28 3.35
CA GLY A 11 -11.47 -3.32 2.33
C GLY A 11 -11.36 -4.65 1.59
N GLY A 12 -10.35 -4.75 0.75
CA GLY A 12 -10.10 -5.91 -0.10
C GLY A 12 -8.68 -6.46 0.01
N VAL A 13 -8.54 -7.77 -0.07
CA VAL A 13 -7.23 -8.47 -0.01
C VAL A 13 -6.30 -8.01 -1.13
N GLY A 14 -6.85 -7.76 -2.32
CA GLY A 14 -6.12 -7.28 -3.49
C GLY A 14 -5.87 -5.77 -3.52
N SER A 15 -6.18 -5.04 -2.45
CA SER A 15 -5.91 -3.61 -2.32
C SER A 15 -4.59 -3.35 -1.58
N PRO A 16 -3.59 -2.71 -2.21
CA PRO A 16 -2.33 -2.37 -1.56
C PRO A 16 -2.54 -1.45 -0.35
N TYR A 17 -3.45 -0.49 -0.45
CA TYR A 17 -3.73 0.45 0.65
C TYR A 17 -4.46 -0.23 1.83
N THR A 18 -5.28 -1.26 1.57
CA THR A 18 -5.82 -2.09 2.66
C THR A 18 -4.70 -2.83 3.38
N ARG A 19 -3.73 -3.38 2.64
CA ARG A 19 -2.57 -4.07 3.22
C ARG A 19 -1.69 -3.09 4.01
N LYS A 20 -1.39 -1.90 3.44
CA LYS A 20 -0.69 -0.80 4.13
C LYS A 20 -1.31 -0.52 5.49
N MET A 21 -2.62 -0.26 5.52
CA MET A 21 -3.30 0.13 6.75
C MET A 21 -3.41 -1.01 7.76
N LEU A 22 -3.62 -2.25 7.34
CA LEU A 22 -3.64 -3.40 8.26
C LEU A 22 -2.28 -3.61 8.94
N SER A 23 -1.19 -3.57 8.19
CA SER A 23 0.15 -3.68 8.76
C SER A 23 0.45 -2.53 9.74
N TYR A 24 0.10 -1.30 9.36
CA TYR A 24 0.23 -0.13 10.24
C TYR A 24 -0.58 -0.28 11.54
N LEU A 25 -1.85 -0.72 11.48
CA LEU A 25 -2.68 -0.88 12.67
C LEU A 25 -2.19 -2.01 13.59
N ARG A 26 -1.66 -3.10 13.03
CA ARG A 26 -0.97 -4.14 13.80
C ARG A 26 0.25 -3.57 14.52
N PHE A 27 1.10 -2.83 13.80
CA PHE A 27 2.24 -2.13 14.40
C PHE A 27 1.81 -1.19 15.53
N LYS A 28 0.76 -0.40 15.33
CA LYS A 28 0.20 0.50 16.38
C LYS A 28 -0.49 -0.24 17.52
N GLN A 29 -0.70 -1.55 17.40
CA GLN A 29 -1.46 -2.38 18.36
C GLN A 29 -2.90 -1.85 18.58
N ILE A 30 -3.50 -1.28 17.53
CA ILE A 30 -4.88 -0.76 17.58
C ILE A 30 -5.86 -1.91 17.34
N PRO A 31 -6.76 -2.21 18.30
CA PRO A 31 -7.81 -3.20 18.09
C PRO A 31 -8.68 -2.82 16.90
N HIS A 32 -8.78 -3.71 15.93
CA HIS A 32 -9.58 -3.45 14.73
C HIS A 32 -10.35 -4.69 14.27
N LYS A 33 -11.44 -4.43 13.54
CA LYS A 33 -12.26 -5.45 12.90
C LYS A 33 -12.24 -5.22 11.40
N MET A 34 -11.60 -6.14 10.68
CA MET A 34 -11.56 -6.12 9.22
C MET A 34 -12.80 -6.78 8.63
N ILE A 35 -13.49 -6.09 7.74
CA ILE A 35 -14.62 -6.61 6.98
C ILE A 35 -14.20 -6.62 5.50
N TRP A 36 -14.05 -7.82 4.97
CA TRP A 36 -13.67 -8.04 3.59
C TRP A 36 -14.89 -7.90 2.67
N GLY A 37 -14.70 -7.31 1.51
CA GLY A 37 -15.72 -7.21 0.48
C GLY A 37 -15.98 -5.78 0.01
N ASP A 38 -17.15 -5.56 -0.59
CA ASP A 38 -17.58 -4.23 -1.03
C ASP A 38 -17.99 -3.37 0.18
N PRO A 39 -17.32 -2.24 0.45
CA PRO A 39 -17.72 -1.33 1.52
C PRO A 39 -19.17 -0.87 1.45
N ALA A 40 -19.73 -0.74 0.23
CA ALA A 40 -21.10 -0.30 0.05
C ALA A 40 -22.11 -1.17 0.78
N VAL A 41 -21.90 -2.49 0.83
CA VAL A 41 -22.78 -3.43 1.52
C VAL A 41 -22.87 -3.14 3.03
N TYR A 42 -21.72 -2.88 3.64
CA TYR A 42 -21.70 -2.53 5.07
C TYR A 42 -22.29 -1.15 5.33
N LEU A 43 -21.91 -0.15 4.52
CA LEU A 43 -22.34 1.23 4.69
C LEU A 43 -23.86 1.38 4.53
N ASP A 44 -24.43 0.77 3.49
CA ASP A 44 -25.90 0.75 3.24
C ASP A 44 -26.66 0.10 4.41
N LYS A 45 -26.15 -1.04 4.91
CA LYS A 45 -26.75 -1.74 6.05
C LYS A 45 -26.80 -0.90 7.33
N HIS A 46 -25.83 0.01 7.51
CA HIS A 46 -25.69 0.82 8.73
C HIS A 46 -26.14 2.28 8.53
N GLY A 47 -26.70 2.62 7.35
CA GLY A 47 -27.17 3.98 7.05
C GLY A 47 -26.04 5.02 7.01
N ILE A 48 -24.80 4.61 6.66
CA ILE A 48 -23.62 5.48 6.59
C ILE A 48 -23.45 5.93 5.14
N GLU A 49 -23.27 7.24 4.94
CA GLU A 49 -23.05 7.80 3.60
C GLU A 49 -21.75 7.29 2.98
N LYS A 50 -21.81 6.92 1.69
CA LYS A 50 -20.64 6.45 0.93
C LYS A 50 -19.68 7.59 0.63
N PRO A 51 -18.36 7.41 0.85
CA PRO A 51 -17.39 8.43 0.56
C PRO A 51 -17.24 8.65 -0.96
N LYS A 52 -16.88 9.87 -1.33
CA LYS A 52 -16.57 10.25 -2.72
C LYS A 52 -15.18 10.88 -2.77
N PRO A 53 -14.21 10.23 -3.42
CA PRO A 53 -14.30 8.93 -4.11
C PRO A 53 -14.38 7.73 -3.16
N GLY A 54 -15.00 6.62 -3.62
CA GLY A 54 -15.03 5.34 -2.90
C GLY A 54 -13.70 4.62 -3.06
N LEU A 55 -12.83 4.73 -2.07
CA LEU A 55 -11.49 4.13 -2.04
C LEU A 55 -11.40 3.02 -0.99
N LEU A 56 -10.44 2.11 -1.18
CA LEU A 56 -10.11 1.06 -0.22
C LEU A 56 -8.76 1.36 0.46
N PRO A 57 -8.66 1.13 1.78
CA PRO A 57 -9.74 0.78 2.68
C PRO A 57 -10.62 1.98 3.04
N THR A 58 -11.87 1.68 3.43
CA THR A 58 -12.77 2.65 4.04
C THR A 58 -12.83 2.40 5.55
N PHE A 59 -12.63 3.43 6.34
CA PHE A 59 -12.74 3.42 7.79
C PHE A 59 -14.08 3.96 8.24
N VAL A 60 -14.64 3.41 9.31
CA VAL A 60 -15.85 3.95 9.95
C VAL A 60 -15.43 4.66 11.22
N LEU A 61 -15.49 5.99 11.22
CA LEU A 61 -15.02 6.86 12.29
C LEU A 61 -16.13 7.82 12.72
N PRO A 62 -16.18 8.22 14.01
CA PRO A 62 -17.07 9.30 14.44
C PRO A 62 -16.57 10.65 13.90
N ASP A 63 -17.51 11.50 13.53
CA ASP A 63 -17.27 12.94 13.32
C ASP A 63 -17.31 13.71 14.65
N ASP A 64 -17.23 15.05 14.57
CA ASP A 64 -17.20 15.92 15.75
C ASP A 64 -18.50 15.86 16.58
N ASP A 65 -19.61 15.50 15.96
CA ASP A 65 -20.92 15.33 16.60
C ASP A 65 -21.15 13.88 17.10
N GLY A 66 -20.19 12.98 16.86
CA GLY A 66 -20.26 11.57 17.24
C GLY A 66 -21.01 10.68 16.22
N ASN A 67 -21.43 11.21 15.06
CA ASN A 67 -22.06 10.42 14.02
C ASN A 67 -21.01 9.61 13.26
N LEU A 68 -21.34 8.37 12.91
CA LEU A 68 -20.43 7.52 12.14
C LEU A 68 -20.35 7.99 10.68
N LYS A 69 -19.13 8.18 10.20
CA LYS A 69 -18.81 8.54 8.81
C LYS A 69 -17.82 7.57 8.20
N ALA A 70 -17.96 7.37 6.90
CA ALA A 70 -17.00 6.64 6.09
C ALA A 70 -15.85 7.57 5.67
N VAL A 71 -14.62 7.21 6.04
CA VAL A 71 -13.41 8.00 5.77
C VAL A 71 -12.44 7.13 4.95
N THR A 72 -11.88 7.71 3.90
CA THR A 72 -10.91 7.07 3.01
C THR A 72 -9.60 7.85 3.00
N ASP A 73 -8.63 7.34 2.25
CA ASP A 73 -7.27 7.86 2.10
C ASP A 73 -6.33 7.49 3.27
N SER A 74 -5.35 6.65 2.94
CA SER A 74 -4.47 6.05 3.95
C SER A 74 -3.50 7.04 4.59
N THR A 75 -2.97 7.98 3.83
CA THR A 75 -1.94 8.91 4.32
C THR A 75 -2.49 9.91 5.35
N PRO A 76 -3.59 10.65 5.10
CA PRO A 76 -4.22 11.46 6.14
C PRO A 76 -4.68 10.66 7.36
N LEU A 77 -5.16 9.42 7.14
CA LEU A 77 -5.58 8.54 8.23
C LEU A 77 -4.41 8.15 9.14
N ILE A 78 -3.24 7.81 8.58
CA ILE A 78 -2.03 7.56 9.38
C ILE A 78 -1.66 8.78 10.21
N ARG A 79 -1.67 9.99 9.63
CA ARG A 79 -1.37 11.25 10.35
C ARG A 79 -2.34 11.48 11.50
N ARG A 80 -3.63 11.30 11.25
CA ARG A 80 -4.68 11.41 12.27
C ARG A 80 -4.47 10.40 13.39
N ILE A 81 -4.30 9.12 13.05
CA ILE A 81 -4.13 8.04 14.02
C ILE A 81 -2.85 8.22 14.85
N ASP A 82 -1.74 8.63 14.24
CA ASP A 82 -0.48 8.90 14.97
C ASP A 82 -0.62 10.07 15.96
N THR A 83 -1.46 11.07 15.63
CA THR A 83 -1.77 12.18 16.54
C THR A 83 -2.67 11.74 17.69
N GLU A 84 -3.72 10.97 17.42
CA GLU A 84 -4.70 10.53 18.42
C GLU A 84 -4.13 9.42 19.34
N VAL A 85 -3.20 8.60 18.81
CA VAL A 85 -2.54 7.48 19.53
C VAL A 85 -1.04 7.69 19.46
N SER A 86 -0.49 8.45 20.41
CA SER A 86 0.90 8.89 20.41
C SER A 86 1.95 7.79 20.65
N ASN A 87 1.55 6.66 21.25
CA ASN A 87 2.47 5.54 21.40
C ASN A 87 2.82 4.91 20.04
N ARG A 88 4.03 4.37 19.91
CA ARG A 88 4.50 3.68 18.69
C ARG A 88 4.31 4.54 17.42
N SER A 89 4.70 5.83 17.44
CA SER A 89 4.61 6.71 16.27
C SER A 89 5.30 6.07 15.05
N SER A 90 4.71 6.21 13.89
CA SER A 90 5.30 5.82 12.60
C SER A 90 5.94 7.01 11.86
N ILE A 91 5.91 8.17 12.48
CA ILE A 91 6.43 9.42 11.91
C ILE A 91 7.58 9.90 12.78
N PRO A 92 8.77 10.14 12.19
CA PRO A 92 9.90 10.71 12.93
C PRO A 92 9.58 12.07 13.53
N SER A 93 10.16 12.36 14.71
CA SER A 93 10.04 13.67 15.35
C SER A 93 10.95 14.73 14.71
N ASP A 94 12.09 14.32 14.10
CA ASP A 94 12.95 15.21 13.34
C ASP A 94 12.28 15.64 12.03
N PRO A 95 12.12 16.96 11.75
CA PRO A 95 11.39 17.44 10.57
C PRO A 95 12.01 17.02 9.23
N ALA A 96 13.33 16.94 9.14
CA ALA A 96 14.00 16.56 7.89
C ALA A 96 13.82 15.06 7.62
N LEU A 97 13.96 14.23 8.65
CA LEU A 97 13.69 12.80 8.54
C LEU A 97 12.19 12.53 8.29
N ALA A 98 11.29 13.30 8.90
CA ALA A 98 9.85 13.23 8.65
C ALA A 98 9.50 13.58 7.19
N PHE A 99 10.20 14.57 6.60
CA PHE A 99 10.04 14.89 5.18
C PHE A 99 10.51 13.73 4.28
N ILE A 100 11.65 13.13 4.57
CA ILE A 100 12.14 11.96 3.82
C ILE A 100 11.15 10.79 3.95
N ASN A 101 10.64 10.52 5.15
CA ASN A 101 9.61 9.53 5.37
C ASN A 101 8.36 9.80 4.53
N TYR A 102 7.87 11.04 4.51
CA TYR A 102 6.71 11.44 3.71
C TYR A 102 6.96 11.25 2.22
N LEU A 103 8.12 11.69 1.70
CA LEU A 103 8.48 11.53 0.29
C LEU A 103 8.55 10.07 -0.15
N LEU A 104 9.09 9.19 0.71
CA LEU A 104 9.15 7.75 0.45
C LEU A 104 7.77 7.09 0.53
N GLU A 105 6.92 7.53 1.45
CA GLU A 105 5.53 7.08 1.56
C GLU A 105 4.74 7.48 0.30
N ASP A 106 4.84 8.73 -0.11
CA ASP A 106 4.18 9.28 -1.28
C ASP A 106 4.64 8.59 -2.59
N PHE A 107 5.96 8.37 -2.73
CA PHE A 107 6.50 7.58 -3.83
C PHE A 107 5.95 6.15 -3.86
N ALA A 108 5.86 5.50 -2.72
CA ALA A 108 5.34 4.14 -2.65
C ALA A 108 3.85 4.10 -3.02
N ASP A 109 3.06 5.06 -2.53
CA ASP A 109 1.62 5.12 -2.79
C ASP A 109 1.31 5.49 -4.25
N GLU A 110 2.02 6.46 -4.83
CA GLU A 110 1.71 7.00 -6.16
C GLU A 110 2.50 6.32 -7.28
N TRP A 111 3.81 6.14 -7.11
CA TRP A 111 4.64 5.50 -8.13
C TRP A 111 4.61 3.98 -8.04
N GLY A 112 4.63 3.43 -6.82
CA GLY A 112 4.47 1.99 -6.60
C GLY A 112 3.15 1.45 -7.15
N THR A 113 2.08 2.22 -7.07
CA THR A 113 0.79 1.89 -7.69
C THR A 113 0.88 1.75 -9.21
N LYS A 114 1.75 2.53 -9.89
CA LYS A 114 1.95 2.38 -11.34
C LYS A 114 2.51 0.99 -11.69
N TYR A 115 3.47 0.49 -10.91
CA TYR A 115 3.96 -0.89 -11.07
C TYR A 115 2.85 -1.90 -10.85
N MET A 116 2.17 -1.82 -9.70
CA MET A 116 1.16 -2.78 -9.31
C MET A 116 0.01 -2.83 -10.31
N PHE A 117 -0.52 -1.69 -10.72
CA PHE A 117 -1.65 -1.64 -11.65
C PHE A 117 -1.25 -2.07 -13.08
N HIS A 118 -0.05 -1.67 -13.55
CA HIS A 118 0.51 -2.13 -14.82
C HIS A 118 0.59 -3.65 -14.86
N TYR A 119 1.33 -4.26 -13.94
CA TYR A 119 1.51 -5.71 -13.94
C TYR A 119 0.20 -6.48 -13.79
N ARG A 120 -0.72 -5.99 -13.00
CA ARG A 120 -2.02 -6.65 -12.78
C ARG A 120 -2.91 -6.68 -14.02
N TRP A 121 -2.84 -5.66 -14.89
CA TRP A 121 -3.85 -5.49 -15.93
C TRP A 121 -3.30 -5.39 -17.36
N HIS A 122 -2.00 -5.18 -17.55
CA HIS A 122 -1.41 -5.03 -18.89
C HIS A 122 -1.24 -6.38 -19.60
N ASP A 123 -0.74 -7.40 -18.89
CA ASP A 123 -0.57 -8.74 -19.43
C ASP A 123 -1.82 -9.60 -19.24
N GLN A 124 -2.17 -10.39 -20.25
CA GLN A 124 -3.37 -11.23 -20.21
C GLN A 124 -3.32 -12.31 -19.11
N ARG A 125 -2.13 -12.82 -18.78
CA ARG A 125 -1.93 -13.82 -17.71
C ARG A 125 -2.31 -13.23 -16.37
N ASP A 126 -1.82 -12.04 -16.07
CA ASP A 126 -2.07 -11.36 -14.80
C ASP A 126 -3.51 -10.81 -14.73
N ALA A 127 -4.02 -10.27 -15.83
CA ALA A 127 -5.42 -9.85 -15.92
C ALA A 127 -6.40 -11.01 -15.70
N ASN A 128 -6.10 -12.20 -16.24
CA ASN A 128 -6.89 -13.41 -15.98
C ASN A 128 -6.84 -13.83 -14.51
N ASN A 129 -5.67 -13.77 -13.89
CA ASN A 129 -5.49 -14.06 -12.47
C ASN A 129 -6.31 -13.08 -11.61
N ALA A 130 -6.09 -11.78 -11.79
CA ALA A 130 -6.74 -10.74 -11.01
C ALA A 130 -8.26 -10.71 -11.23
N GLY A 131 -8.71 -10.81 -12.49
CA GLY A 131 -10.13 -10.84 -12.85
C GLY A 131 -10.88 -12.05 -12.26
N THR A 132 -10.16 -13.13 -11.93
CA THR A 132 -10.75 -14.30 -11.27
C THR A 132 -10.73 -14.17 -9.74
N ILE A 133 -9.57 -13.81 -9.17
CA ILE A 133 -9.37 -13.83 -7.71
C ILE A 133 -10.08 -12.67 -7.03
N LEU A 134 -10.05 -11.46 -7.60
CA LEU A 134 -10.65 -10.28 -6.97
C LEU A 134 -12.16 -10.42 -6.73
N PRO A 135 -12.97 -10.89 -7.70
CA PRO A 135 -14.40 -11.17 -7.45
C PRO A 135 -14.62 -12.18 -6.33
N LEU A 136 -13.86 -13.28 -6.32
CA LEU A 136 -13.99 -14.32 -5.29
C LEU A 136 -13.66 -13.78 -3.89
N GLN A 137 -12.68 -12.88 -3.79
CA GLN A 137 -12.32 -12.24 -2.53
C GLN A 137 -13.34 -11.18 -2.07
N THR A 138 -14.08 -10.58 -3.00
CA THR A 138 -15.02 -9.49 -2.70
C THR A 138 -16.44 -9.98 -2.50
N LEU A 139 -16.89 -10.93 -3.33
CA LEU A 139 -18.26 -11.42 -3.37
C LEU A 139 -18.42 -12.82 -2.77
N GLY A 140 -17.32 -13.48 -2.42
CA GLY A 140 -17.28 -14.86 -1.96
C GLY A 140 -17.25 -15.87 -3.11
N MET A 141 -17.46 -17.15 -2.80
CA MET A 141 -17.44 -18.21 -3.81
C MET A 141 -18.67 -18.09 -4.72
N LEU A 142 -18.40 -17.93 -6.00
CA LEU A 142 -19.42 -17.74 -7.04
C LEU A 142 -19.48 -18.96 -7.97
N PRO A 143 -20.68 -19.31 -8.50
CA PRO A 143 -20.80 -20.24 -9.63
C PRO A 143 -20.04 -19.73 -10.85
N ASP A 144 -19.52 -20.65 -11.67
CA ASP A 144 -18.63 -20.33 -12.81
C ASP A 144 -19.24 -19.30 -13.79
N GLU A 145 -20.53 -19.42 -14.11
CA GLU A 145 -21.21 -18.48 -15.01
C GLU A 145 -21.18 -17.06 -14.45
N MET A 146 -21.53 -16.90 -13.17
CA MET A 146 -21.53 -15.59 -12.49
C MET A 146 -20.10 -15.05 -12.37
N LEU A 147 -19.15 -15.91 -12.00
CA LEU A 147 -17.74 -15.53 -11.90
C LEU A 147 -17.20 -15.01 -13.25
N ASN A 148 -17.51 -15.70 -14.35
CA ASN A 148 -17.06 -15.29 -15.68
C ASN A 148 -17.63 -13.91 -16.09
N ASN A 149 -18.91 -13.66 -15.83
CA ASN A 149 -19.54 -12.37 -16.11
C ASN A 149 -18.91 -11.24 -15.29
N VAL A 150 -18.69 -11.43 -14.00
CA VAL A 150 -18.04 -10.43 -13.13
C VAL A 150 -16.58 -10.22 -13.51
N LYS A 151 -15.86 -11.29 -13.84
CA LYS A 151 -14.49 -11.25 -14.33
C LYS A 151 -14.35 -10.39 -15.58
N GLU A 152 -15.20 -10.62 -16.58
CA GLU A 152 -15.18 -9.85 -17.83
C GLU A 152 -15.41 -8.37 -17.57
N MET A 153 -16.44 -8.04 -16.77
CA MET A 153 -16.80 -6.67 -16.43
C MET A 153 -15.65 -5.95 -15.70
N ILE A 154 -15.05 -6.59 -14.68
CA ILE A 154 -13.97 -5.99 -13.89
C ILE A 154 -12.71 -5.85 -14.75
N SER A 155 -12.30 -6.90 -15.47
CA SER A 155 -11.10 -6.89 -16.29
C SER A 155 -11.19 -5.80 -17.36
N LYS A 156 -12.31 -5.74 -18.11
CA LYS A 156 -12.53 -4.69 -19.11
C LYS A 156 -12.41 -3.30 -18.49
N ARG A 157 -13.12 -3.05 -17.36
CA ARG A 157 -13.08 -1.76 -16.68
C ARG A 157 -11.67 -1.34 -16.30
N GLN A 158 -10.84 -2.26 -15.81
CA GLN A 158 -9.52 -1.94 -15.32
C GLN A 158 -8.49 -1.81 -16.46
N ILE A 159 -8.59 -2.67 -17.46
CA ILE A 159 -7.76 -2.57 -18.67
C ILE A 159 -8.01 -1.23 -19.39
N ASP A 160 -9.28 -0.83 -19.54
CA ASP A 160 -9.66 0.47 -20.15
C ASP A 160 -9.11 1.68 -19.36
N ARG A 161 -8.60 1.48 -18.14
CA ARG A 161 -8.04 2.51 -17.25
C ARG A 161 -6.51 2.46 -17.11
N LEU A 162 -5.81 1.61 -17.85
CA LEU A 162 -4.34 1.53 -17.81
C LEU A 162 -3.66 2.89 -18.08
N TRP A 163 -4.30 3.75 -18.86
CA TRP A 163 -3.83 5.11 -19.14
C TRP A 163 -3.68 5.98 -17.87
N VAL A 164 -4.48 5.75 -16.81
CA VAL A 164 -4.42 6.50 -15.55
C VAL A 164 -3.05 6.39 -14.89
N VAL A 165 -2.41 5.23 -15.04
CA VAL A 165 -1.05 4.98 -14.52
C VAL A 165 0.01 5.13 -15.61
N GLY A 166 -0.36 5.61 -16.80
CA GLY A 166 0.54 5.78 -17.94
C GLY A 166 1.02 4.46 -18.56
N SER A 167 0.28 3.37 -18.36
CA SER A 167 0.65 2.03 -18.85
C SER A 167 0.13 1.82 -20.29
N ASN A 168 1.06 1.51 -21.20
CA ASN A 168 0.82 1.11 -22.58
C ASN A 168 2.04 0.32 -23.10
N ASN A 169 2.02 -0.11 -24.36
CA ASN A 169 3.10 -0.91 -24.94
C ASN A 169 4.45 -0.17 -25.00
N ASP A 170 4.44 1.17 -25.17
CA ASP A 170 5.67 1.97 -25.24
C ASP A 170 6.29 2.16 -23.86
N THR A 171 5.46 2.32 -22.82
CA THR A 171 5.90 2.54 -21.44
C THR A 171 6.16 1.26 -20.67
N ALA A 172 5.62 0.12 -21.10
CA ALA A 172 5.79 -1.17 -20.42
C ALA A 172 7.27 -1.51 -20.12
N PRO A 173 8.23 -1.41 -21.08
CA PRO A 173 9.63 -1.69 -20.80
C PRO A 173 10.27 -0.67 -19.82
N ILE A 174 9.77 0.57 -19.77
CA ILE A 174 10.23 1.60 -18.82
C ILE A 174 9.78 1.25 -17.41
N ILE A 175 8.51 0.84 -17.26
CA ILE A 175 7.93 0.42 -15.98
C ILE A 175 8.67 -0.82 -15.45
N ASP A 176 8.90 -1.83 -16.31
CA ASP A 176 9.65 -3.04 -15.95
C ASP A 176 11.08 -2.72 -15.49
N ALA A 177 11.80 -1.91 -16.25
CA ALA A 177 13.16 -1.50 -15.88
C ALA A 177 13.18 -0.70 -14.56
N SER A 178 12.18 0.15 -14.30
CA SER A 178 12.08 0.93 -13.08
C SER A 178 11.79 0.04 -11.86
N LEU A 179 10.88 -0.93 -11.97
CA LEU A 179 10.66 -1.91 -10.89
C LEU A 179 11.93 -2.70 -10.58
N LYS A 180 12.64 -3.18 -11.60
CA LYS A 180 13.90 -3.93 -11.41
C LYS A 180 14.98 -3.09 -10.73
N ARG A 181 15.09 -1.78 -11.04
CA ARG A 181 16.01 -0.88 -10.32
C ARG A 181 15.62 -0.73 -8.86
N LEU A 182 14.34 -0.51 -8.55
CA LEU A 182 13.84 -0.47 -7.18
C LEU A 182 14.19 -1.75 -6.42
N LEU A 183 13.89 -2.92 -6.99
CA LEU A 183 14.19 -4.21 -6.37
C LEU A 183 15.68 -4.43 -6.12
N ASN A 184 16.56 -4.00 -7.05
CA ASN A 184 18.02 -4.08 -6.87
C ASN A 184 18.53 -3.15 -5.76
N ILE A 185 17.91 -1.97 -5.59
CA ILE A 185 18.24 -1.07 -4.47
C ILE A 185 17.80 -1.71 -3.15
N LEU A 186 16.58 -2.25 -3.10
CA LEU A 186 16.04 -2.92 -1.91
C LEU A 186 16.84 -4.18 -1.55
N GLU A 187 17.29 -4.98 -2.53
CA GLU A 187 18.14 -6.15 -2.28
C GLU A 187 19.43 -5.77 -1.54
N LYS A 188 20.05 -4.66 -1.92
CA LYS A 188 21.24 -4.13 -1.24
C LYS A 188 20.91 -3.53 0.12
N HIS A 189 19.82 -2.77 0.20
CA HIS A 189 19.39 -2.09 1.42
C HIS A 189 19.08 -3.09 2.53
N LEU A 190 18.27 -4.09 2.21
CA LEU A 190 17.83 -5.12 3.16
C LEU A 190 18.92 -6.13 3.54
N ALA A 191 20.13 -6.01 2.98
CA ALA A 191 21.29 -6.77 3.45
C ALA A 191 21.78 -6.31 4.83
N SER A 192 21.48 -5.06 5.22
CA SER A 192 21.98 -4.46 6.47
C SER A 192 20.94 -3.64 7.24
N SER A 193 19.77 -3.42 6.67
CA SER A 193 18.70 -2.59 7.25
C SER A 193 17.36 -3.32 7.23
N SER A 194 16.64 -3.32 8.34
CA SER A 194 15.31 -3.94 8.43
C SER A 194 14.18 -3.01 7.97
N TYR A 195 14.40 -1.71 7.97
CA TYR A 195 13.45 -0.67 7.59
C TYR A 195 14.14 0.40 6.74
N LEU A 196 13.37 1.20 6.00
CA LEU A 196 13.93 2.11 4.99
C LEU A 196 14.83 3.20 5.58
N ILE A 197 14.40 3.86 6.66
CA ILE A 197 15.08 5.07 7.14
C ILE A 197 15.57 5.01 8.59
N SER A 198 15.29 3.92 9.30
CA SER A 198 15.53 3.86 10.73
C SER A 198 15.72 2.41 11.21
N LYS A 199 15.89 2.22 12.53
CA LYS A 199 15.91 0.90 13.18
C LYS A 199 14.53 0.48 13.71
N ARG A 200 13.48 1.18 13.32
CA ARG A 200 12.08 0.93 13.68
C ARG A 200 11.17 1.22 12.48
N PRO A 201 9.95 0.62 12.40
CA PRO A 201 9.03 0.88 11.31
C PRO A 201 8.62 2.37 11.22
N ALA A 202 8.57 2.90 10.00
CA ALA A 202 8.05 4.21 9.66
C ALA A 202 6.86 4.08 8.69
N SER A 203 6.10 5.15 8.47
CA SER A 203 4.93 5.08 7.59
C SER A 203 5.30 4.74 6.14
N CYS A 204 6.48 5.12 5.68
CA CYS A 204 7.01 4.75 4.36
C CYS A 204 7.23 3.22 4.20
N ASP A 205 7.58 2.51 5.27
CA ASP A 205 7.70 1.05 5.23
C ASP A 205 6.35 0.39 4.97
N PHE A 206 5.29 0.85 5.63
CA PHE A 206 3.93 0.33 5.44
C PHE A 206 3.38 0.66 4.05
N ALA A 207 3.69 1.84 3.50
CA ALA A 207 3.29 2.22 2.15
C ALA A 207 3.97 1.34 1.10
N LEU A 208 5.29 1.18 1.20
CA LEU A 208 6.05 0.32 0.29
C LEU A 208 5.61 -1.15 0.42
N TYR A 209 5.40 -1.64 1.66
CA TYR A 209 4.83 -2.96 1.91
C TYR A 209 3.48 -3.14 1.21
N GLY A 210 2.58 -2.17 1.30
CA GLY A 210 1.27 -2.25 0.67
C GLY A 210 1.37 -2.63 -0.82
N GLN A 211 2.19 -1.92 -1.58
CA GLN A 211 2.40 -2.16 -3.00
C GLN A 211 3.16 -3.46 -3.27
N LEU A 212 4.29 -3.67 -2.57
CA LEU A 212 5.10 -4.87 -2.73
C LEU A 212 4.35 -6.14 -2.33
N SER A 213 3.42 -6.09 -1.37
CA SER A 213 2.59 -7.24 -1.01
C SER A 213 1.77 -7.78 -2.18
N GLN A 214 1.35 -6.90 -3.09
CA GLN A 214 0.63 -7.28 -4.30
C GLN A 214 1.60 -7.83 -5.37
N LEU A 215 2.72 -7.16 -5.59
CA LEU A 215 3.72 -7.56 -6.57
C LEU A 215 4.41 -8.89 -6.21
N VAL A 216 4.61 -9.15 -4.92
CA VAL A 216 5.28 -10.38 -4.44
C VAL A 216 4.31 -11.56 -4.33
N ASN A 217 3.04 -11.33 -3.93
CA ASN A 217 2.15 -12.41 -3.53
C ASN A 217 0.94 -12.62 -4.43
N PHE A 218 0.48 -11.57 -5.15
CA PHE A 218 -0.81 -11.62 -5.82
C PHE A 218 -0.70 -11.90 -7.33
N ASP A 219 0.05 -11.07 -8.06
CA ASP A 219 0.09 -11.10 -9.51
C ASP A 219 1.26 -11.98 -10.00
N PRO A 220 1.05 -12.95 -10.92
CA PRO A 220 2.05 -13.96 -11.30
C PRO A 220 3.35 -13.41 -11.87
N THR A 221 3.27 -12.47 -12.82
CA THR A 221 4.46 -11.95 -13.52
C THR A 221 5.38 -11.16 -12.58
N PRO A 222 4.90 -10.16 -11.80
CA PRO A 222 5.79 -9.45 -10.89
C PRO A 222 6.28 -10.32 -9.74
N ARG A 223 5.52 -11.36 -9.32
CA ARG A 223 6.00 -12.37 -8.38
C ARG A 223 7.27 -13.03 -8.89
N GLU A 224 7.27 -13.50 -10.13
CA GLU A 224 8.45 -14.13 -10.73
C GLU A 224 9.64 -13.16 -10.76
N ILE A 225 9.42 -11.90 -11.14
CA ILE A 225 10.45 -10.86 -11.16
C ILE A 225 11.01 -10.61 -9.74
N CYS A 226 10.16 -10.46 -8.75
CA CYS A 226 10.58 -10.24 -7.37
C CYS A 226 11.44 -11.40 -6.84
N HIS A 227 11.02 -12.64 -7.10
CA HIS A 227 11.77 -13.84 -6.69
C HIS A 227 13.11 -14.01 -7.44
N GLN A 228 13.22 -13.52 -8.67
CA GLN A 228 14.48 -13.57 -9.43
C GLN A 228 15.45 -12.45 -9.02
N VAL A 229 14.94 -11.26 -8.69
CA VAL A 229 15.76 -10.06 -8.51
C VAL A 229 16.08 -9.78 -7.03
N SER A 230 15.14 -10.02 -6.10
CA SER A 230 15.31 -9.63 -4.70
C SER A 230 14.58 -10.56 -3.73
N LEU A 231 15.25 -11.63 -3.33
CA LEU A 231 14.71 -12.53 -2.30
C LEU A 231 14.60 -11.86 -0.92
N ARG A 232 15.45 -10.84 -0.62
CA ARG A 232 15.33 -10.06 0.60
C ARG A 232 14.04 -9.24 0.63
N THR A 233 13.64 -8.65 -0.49
CA THR A 233 12.34 -7.98 -0.60
C THR A 233 11.19 -8.95 -0.40
N VAL A 234 11.25 -10.16 -0.96
CA VAL A 234 10.24 -11.20 -0.73
C VAL A 234 10.12 -11.54 0.75
N ALA A 235 11.24 -11.78 1.44
CA ALA A 235 11.26 -12.08 2.87
C ALA A 235 10.77 -10.88 3.71
N TRP A 236 11.19 -9.67 3.36
CA TRP A 236 10.81 -8.44 4.03
C TRP A 236 9.30 -8.18 4.00
N VAL A 237 8.65 -8.41 2.87
CA VAL A 237 7.19 -8.30 2.73
C VAL A 237 6.46 -9.19 3.74
N GLY A 238 6.93 -10.44 3.95
CA GLY A 238 6.36 -11.33 4.96
C GLY A 238 6.57 -10.83 6.40
N LEU A 239 7.69 -10.15 6.67
CA LEU A 239 7.99 -9.61 8.00
C LEU A 239 7.18 -8.34 8.31
N ILE A 240 7.08 -7.40 7.35
CA ILE A 240 6.34 -6.13 7.55
C ILE A 240 4.84 -6.34 7.66
N GLU A 241 4.31 -7.45 7.23
CA GLU A 241 2.88 -7.77 7.39
C GLU A 241 2.38 -7.66 8.83
N ASP A 242 3.20 -8.05 9.81
CA ASP A 242 2.86 -7.92 11.23
C ASP A 242 4.07 -7.49 12.06
N GLN A 243 4.07 -6.24 12.47
CA GLN A 243 5.09 -5.62 13.33
C GLN A 243 4.54 -5.32 14.75
N SER A 244 3.48 -6.01 15.18
CA SER A 244 2.85 -5.80 16.49
C SER A 244 3.78 -6.11 17.67
N GLY A 245 4.66 -7.08 17.52
CA GLY A 245 5.62 -7.49 18.56
C GLY A 245 6.94 -6.72 18.60
N VAL A 246 7.16 -5.78 17.67
CA VAL A 246 8.43 -5.02 17.64
C VAL A 246 8.49 -4.00 18.77
N GLU A 247 9.57 -4.00 19.54
CA GLU A 247 9.85 -2.94 20.50
C GLU A 247 10.32 -1.68 19.79
N VAL A 248 9.75 -0.54 20.18
CA VAL A 248 10.07 0.76 19.60
C VAL A 248 10.54 1.75 20.66
N ARG A 249 11.61 2.49 20.33
CA ARG A 249 12.20 3.55 21.14
C ARG A 249 12.55 4.73 20.27
N GLU A 250 12.59 5.93 20.83
CA GLU A 250 12.88 7.16 20.11
C GLU A 250 14.31 7.21 19.55
N ASP A 251 15.27 6.64 20.27
CA ASP A 251 16.69 6.56 19.84
C ASP A 251 16.90 5.68 18.58
N GLN A 252 15.88 4.94 18.15
CA GLN A 252 15.93 4.12 16.93
C GLN A 252 15.66 4.91 15.64
N TRP A 253 15.20 6.16 15.71
CA TRP A 253 14.98 6.98 14.52
C TRP A 253 16.27 7.31 13.77
N GLY A 254 17.34 7.60 14.47
CA GLY A 254 18.59 8.07 13.87
C GLY A 254 18.48 9.53 13.38
N THR A 255 19.39 9.90 12.47
CA THR A 255 19.45 11.24 11.85
C THR A 255 19.56 11.12 10.33
N VAL A 256 19.37 12.23 9.61
CA VAL A 256 19.52 12.27 8.14
C VAL A 256 20.94 11.88 7.72
N GLU A 257 21.97 12.27 8.49
CA GLU A 257 23.37 11.94 8.23
C GLU A 257 23.67 10.45 8.39
N SER A 258 22.91 9.78 9.27
CA SER A 258 23.05 8.34 9.54
C SER A 258 22.32 7.44 8.54
N LEU A 259 21.57 8.01 7.57
CA LEU A 259 20.86 7.25 6.56
C LEU A 259 21.81 6.40 5.71
N PRO A 260 21.50 5.12 5.47
CA PRO A 260 22.26 4.26 4.59
C PRO A 260 22.44 4.85 3.19
N THR A 261 23.58 4.58 2.55
CA THR A 261 23.82 5.02 1.16
C THR A 261 22.74 4.55 0.20
N THR A 262 22.17 3.39 0.43
CA THR A 262 21.07 2.82 -0.36
C THR A 262 19.78 3.65 -0.30
N VAL A 263 19.54 4.42 0.78
CA VAL A 263 18.45 5.41 0.83
C VAL A 263 18.75 6.58 -0.13
N LYS A 264 20.01 7.00 -0.24
CA LYS A 264 20.42 8.03 -1.24
C LYS A 264 20.23 7.52 -2.67
N ASP A 265 20.52 6.24 -2.91
CA ASP A 265 20.25 5.59 -4.21
C ASP A 265 18.75 5.58 -4.52
N LEU A 266 17.92 5.27 -3.54
CA LEU A 266 16.46 5.30 -3.66
C LEU A 266 15.94 6.73 -3.93
N LEU A 267 16.40 7.71 -3.18
CA LEU A 267 16.06 9.13 -3.40
C LEU A 267 16.50 9.62 -4.77
N THR A 268 17.64 9.13 -5.28
CA THR A 268 18.13 9.44 -6.63
C THR A 268 17.21 8.84 -7.71
N GLU A 269 16.74 7.61 -7.53
CA GLU A 269 15.78 6.98 -8.45
C GLU A 269 14.44 7.74 -8.43
N ILE A 270 13.96 8.11 -7.25
CA ILE A 270 12.76 8.93 -7.05
C ILE A 270 12.88 10.27 -7.77
N GLY A 271 14.01 10.96 -7.61
CA GLY A 271 14.29 12.25 -8.26
C GLY A 271 14.27 12.19 -9.79
N LYS A 272 14.79 11.10 -10.37
CA LYS A 272 14.85 10.92 -11.83
C LYS A 272 13.51 10.66 -12.51
N GLY A 273 12.57 10.07 -11.81
CA GLY A 273 11.29 9.66 -12.37
C GLY A 273 10.12 10.35 -11.69
N TYR A 274 9.89 10.02 -10.44
CA TYR A 274 8.69 10.41 -9.70
C TYR A 274 8.59 11.92 -9.48
N VAL A 275 9.64 12.56 -8.95
CA VAL A 275 9.60 14.02 -8.68
C VAL A 275 9.40 14.82 -9.96
N LEU A 276 10.02 14.40 -11.07
CA LEU A 276 9.80 15.06 -12.37
C LEU A 276 8.35 14.91 -12.84
N SER A 277 7.68 13.80 -12.54
CA SER A 277 6.28 13.62 -12.93
C SER A 277 5.33 14.55 -12.16
N LEU A 278 5.66 14.91 -10.91
CA LEU A 278 4.86 15.84 -10.10
C LEU A 278 4.89 17.29 -10.62
N ILE A 279 5.95 17.67 -11.35
CA ILE A 279 6.07 19.03 -11.93
C ILE A 279 5.13 19.23 -13.13
N HIS A 280 4.62 18.15 -13.72
CA HIS A 280 3.78 18.16 -14.92
C HIS A 280 2.30 17.84 -14.65
N ILE A 281 1.87 17.80 -13.36
CA ILE A 281 0.47 17.59 -12.98
C ILE A 281 -0.29 18.93 -12.86
#